data_748797ef707c06e403d43d15b1a8f62a
#
_entry.id   748797ef707c06e403d43d15b1a8f62a
#
_cell.length_a   1.000
_cell.length_b   1.000
_cell.length_c   1.000
_cell.angle_alpha   90.00
_cell.angle_beta   90.00
_cell.angle_gamma   90.00
#
_symmetry.space_group_name_H-M   'P 1'
#
loop_
_entity.id
_entity.type
_entity.pdbx_description
1 polymer ?
#
loop_
_entity_poly.entity_id
_entity_poly.type
_entity_poly.pdbx_seq_one_letter_code
_entity_poly.pdbx_strand_id
1 'polypeptide(L)'
;EFVFGDWSSDVCSSDLLATPNGPTTPKFGLLGHSHIDTAWLWPLAETWRKCARTFSSMCDLMEQYPEVTFLQSAPCHTDVLRSEYPAIFAKVQELVAAGRWEPNGAMWVEPDCNLVSGESFVRQLLVGQRATREMFGYTSDTLWLPDVFGYSAALPQILRLAGVRFFVTTKIGWNDTTRFPFDTFEWRGLDGTPVTAHFNQIQGWPDPGALLERWRWVQHKDSQDRFLYCYGYGDGGGGPTAEQMEVARRVGDLEGCPPAVHTTVSRFMQGICDEMGELPVYWGELYLELHRGTLTSIAELKRGNRRAEYAMRDAEFLCSLAAIAGFGYPH
;
A
#
# COMPACT_ATOMS: atom_id res chain seq x y z
N GLU A 1 -28.96 -14.14 -36.87
CA GLU A 1 -27.75 -14.97 -37.07
C GLU A 1 -26.56 -14.01 -37.21
N PHE A 2 -25.81 -13.79 -36.14
CA PHE A 2 -24.49 -13.13 -36.21
C PHE A 2 -23.49 -14.20 -36.66
N VAL A 3 -23.05 -14.12 -37.90
CA VAL A 3 -21.94 -14.92 -38.41
C VAL A 3 -20.69 -14.39 -37.71
N PHE A 4 -20.17 -15.13 -36.75
CA PHE A 4 -18.80 -14.95 -36.30
C PHE A 4 -17.88 -15.37 -37.43
N GLY A 5 -17.43 -14.39 -38.21
CA GLY A 5 -16.34 -14.59 -39.14
C GLY A 5 -15.11 -15.09 -38.39
N ASP A 6 -14.40 -16.00 -39.02
CA ASP A 6 -13.11 -16.52 -38.55
C ASP A 6 -12.11 -15.34 -38.49
N TRP A 7 -12.00 -14.73 -37.35
CA TRP A 7 -10.99 -13.71 -37.09
C TRP A 7 -9.66 -14.43 -37.02
N SER A 8 -8.96 -14.46 -38.12
CA SER A 8 -7.54 -14.81 -38.07
C SER A 8 -6.87 -13.81 -37.15
N SER A 9 -6.60 -14.24 -35.94
CA SER A 9 -6.22 -13.43 -34.78
C SER A 9 -4.93 -12.63 -34.94
N ASP A 10 -4.18 -12.84 -36.00
CA ASP A 10 -2.80 -12.37 -36.08
C ASP A 10 -2.62 -10.99 -36.73
N VAL A 11 -3.56 -10.54 -37.54
CA VAL A 11 -3.42 -9.25 -38.27
C VAL A 11 -4.08 -8.08 -37.54
N CYS A 12 -5.25 -8.27 -36.95
CA CYS A 12 -5.93 -7.19 -36.18
C CYS A 12 -5.30 -6.91 -34.80
N SER A 13 -4.72 -7.91 -34.17
CA SER A 13 -4.14 -7.74 -32.83
C SER A 13 -2.81 -6.99 -32.87
N SER A 14 -1.99 -7.21 -33.93
CA SER A 14 -0.69 -6.53 -34.05
C SER A 14 -0.85 -5.03 -34.36
N ASP A 15 -1.81 -4.65 -35.19
CA ASP A 15 -2.00 -3.26 -35.59
C ASP A 15 -2.60 -2.41 -34.49
N LEU A 16 -3.59 -2.93 -33.75
CA LEU A 16 -4.17 -2.26 -32.57
C LEU A 16 -3.17 -2.10 -31.44
N LEU A 17 -2.36 -3.14 -31.19
CA LEU A 17 -1.32 -3.10 -30.16
C LEU A 17 -0.13 -2.21 -30.55
N ALA A 18 0.05 -1.91 -31.82
CA ALA A 18 1.10 -1.03 -32.32
C ALA A 18 0.71 0.45 -32.38
N THR A 19 -0.57 0.78 -32.23
CA THR A 19 -1.05 2.17 -32.27
C THR A 19 -0.86 2.82 -30.89
N PRO A 20 0.03 3.82 -30.72
CA PRO A 20 0.27 4.46 -29.45
C PRO A 20 -0.86 5.41 -29.06
N ASN A 21 -1.06 5.58 -27.77
CA ASN A 21 -1.97 6.60 -27.24
C ASN A 21 -1.46 8.03 -27.47
N GLY A 22 -2.38 9.00 -27.51
CA GLY A 22 -2.05 10.41 -27.61
C GLY A 22 -1.37 10.95 -26.33
N PRO A 23 -0.65 12.08 -26.42
CA PRO A 23 0.15 12.63 -25.30
C PRO A 23 -0.70 13.12 -24.11
N THR A 24 -1.99 13.33 -24.30
CA THR A 24 -2.93 13.77 -23.26
C THR A 24 -3.69 12.62 -22.60
N THR A 25 -3.41 11.38 -23.01
CA THR A 25 -4.05 10.21 -22.41
C THR A 25 -3.55 10.03 -20.95
N PRO A 26 -4.47 9.83 -19.98
CA PRO A 26 -4.08 9.61 -18.60
C PRO A 26 -3.27 8.32 -18.45
N LYS A 27 -2.37 8.29 -17.48
CA LYS A 27 -1.42 7.20 -17.27
C LYS A 27 -1.76 6.39 -16.02
N PHE A 28 -1.66 5.08 -16.09
CA PHE A 28 -1.80 4.22 -14.94
C PHE A 28 -0.43 3.64 -14.52
N GLY A 29 -0.11 3.80 -13.24
CA GLY A 29 0.95 3.02 -12.62
C GLY A 29 0.39 1.67 -12.18
N LEU A 30 0.86 0.56 -12.76
CA LEU A 30 0.48 -0.79 -12.32
C LEU A 30 1.41 -1.27 -11.23
N LEU A 31 0.85 -1.92 -10.21
CA LEU A 31 1.59 -2.47 -9.10
C LEU A 31 0.97 -3.79 -8.65
N GLY A 32 1.76 -4.86 -8.63
CA GLY A 32 1.35 -6.11 -8.01
C GLY A 32 1.25 -5.92 -6.50
N HIS A 33 0.16 -6.34 -5.89
CA HIS A 33 -0.06 -6.24 -4.46
C HIS A 33 -0.84 -7.44 -3.92
N SER A 34 -0.57 -7.80 -2.67
CA SER A 34 -1.34 -8.78 -1.93
C SER A 34 -1.63 -8.20 -0.54
N HIS A 35 -2.83 -7.68 -0.35
CA HIS A 35 -3.26 -7.32 0.99
C HIS A 35 -3.41 -8.59 1.84
N ILE A 36 -2.74 -8.64 2.99
CA ILE A 36 -2.81 -9.76 3.93
C ILE A 36 -3.13 -9.19 5.30
N ASP A 37 -4.32 -9.49 5.80
CA ASP A 37 -4.66 -9.17 7.18
C ASP A 37 -3.72 -9.91 8.14
N THR A 38 -3.08 -9.18 9.05
CA THR A 38 -2.15 -9.76 10.03
C THR A 38 -2.86 -10.73 10.98
N ALA A 39 -4.13 -10.51 11.26
CA ALA A 39 -5.09 -11.47 11.78
C ALA A 39 -6.49 -10.96 11.42
N TRP A 40 -7.41 -11.85 11.09
CA TRP A 40 -8.79 -11.50 10.76
C TRP A 40 -9.76 -12.62 11.19
N LEU A 41 -10.33 -13.35 10.24
CA LEU A 41 -11.14 -14.56 10.53
C LEU A 41 -10.24 -15.80 10.77
N TRP A 42 -8.98 -15.57 11.06
CA TRP A 42 -7.95 -16.56 11.33
C TRP A 42 -6.90 -16.02 12.32
N PRO A 43 -6.18 -16.92 13.02
CA PRO A 43 -5.10 -16.53 13.93
C PRO A 43 -3.79 -16.20 13.20
N LEU A 44 -2.86 -15.52 13.90
CA LEU A 44 -1.52 -15.16 13.38
C LEU A 44 -0.77 -16.33 12.72
N ALA A 45 -0.86 -17.54 13.28
CA ALA A 45 -0.20 -18.70 12.69
C ALA A 45 -0.64 -18.98 11.24
N GLU A 46 -1.89 -18.67 10.91
CA GLU A 46 -2.38 -18.79 9.54
C GLU A 46 -1.88 -17.66 8.66
N THR A 47 -1.72 -16.47 9.21
CA THR A 47 -1.11 -15.34 8.49
C THR A 47 0.30 -15.68 8.01
N TRP A 48 1.10 -16.31 8.85
CA TRP A 48 2.45 -16.72 8.47
C TRP A 48 2.48 -17.72 7.32
N ARG A 49 1.55 -18.67 7.30
CA ARG A 49 1.38 -19.60 6.17
C ARG A 49 0.94 -18.89 4.89
N LYS A 50 0.04 -17.88 5.01
CA LYS A 50 -0.40 -17.08 3.89
C LYS A 50 0.75 -16.26 3.30
N CYS A 51 1.58 -15.65 4.15
CA CYS A 51 2.78 -14.93 3.73
C CYS A 51 3.74 -15.86 2.97
N ALA A 52 4.06 -17.04 3.53
CA ALA A 52 4.95 -17.98 2.89
C ALA A 52 4.44 -18.43 1.51
N ARG A 53 3.16 -18.79 1.41
CA ARG A 53 2.53 -19.20 0.15
C ARG A 53 2.55 -18.05 -0.87
N THR A 54 2.09 -16.88 -0.49
CA THR A 54 1.97 -15.73 -1.39
C THR A 54 3.35 -15.28 -1.88
N PHE A 55 4.32 -15.17 -0.98
CA PHE A 55 5.65 -14.67 -1.34
C PHE A 55 6.42 -15.68 -2.19
N SER A 56 6.27 -16.98 -1.93
CA SER A 56 6.82 -18.01 -2.80
C SER A 56 6.23 -17.93 -4.21
N SER A 57 4.90 -17.88 -4.33
CA SER A 57 4.23 -17.77 -5.63
C SER A 57 4.64 -16.49 -6.36
N MET A 58 4.77 -15.36 -5.64
CA MET A 58 5.19 -14.09 -6.25
C MET A 58 6.64 -14.14 -6.74
N CYS A 59 7.55 -14.73 -5.98
CA CYS A 59 8.93 -14.91 -6.44
C CYS A 59 8.98 -15.70 -7.76
N ASP A 60 8.26 -16.82 -7.82
CA ASP A 60 8.24 -17.67 -9.02
C ASP A 60 7.57 -17.00 -10.22
N LEU A 61 6.50 -16.23 -10.00
CA LEU A 61 5.84 -15.45 -11.06
C LEU A 61 6.71 -14.28 -11.54
N MET A 62 7.38 -13.59 -10.64
CA MET A 62 8.25 -12.47 -11.03
C MET A 62 9.50 -12.93 -11.78
N GLU A 63 9.93 -14.19 -11.69
CA GLU A 63 10.94 -14.76 -12.59
C GLU A 63 10.43 -14.86 -14.04
N GLN A 64 9.14 -15.20 -14.22
CA GLN A 64 8.51 -15.34 -15.53
C GLN A 64 8.09 -13.98 -16.13
N TYR A 65 7.79 -13.01 -15.28
CA TYR A 65 7.33 -11.67 -15.66
C TYR A 65 8.31 -10.60 -15.14
N PRO A 66 9.43 -10.37 -15.84
CA PRO A 66 10.51 -9.49 -15.36
C PRO A 66 10.13 -8.02 -15.24
N GLU A 67 9.10 -7.56 -15.93
CA GLU A 67 8.57 -6.19 -15.86
C GLU A 67 7.74 -5.92 -14.60
N VAL A 68 7.23 -6.96 -13.93
CA VAL A 68 6.33 -6.81 -12.79
C VAL A 68 7.07 -6.28 -11.57
N THR A 69 6.46 -5.29 -10.93
CA THR A 69 6.83 -4.80 -9.61
C THR A 69 5.79 -5.22 -8.58
N PHE A 70 6.22 -5.48 -7.37
CA PHE A 70 5.35 -5.93 -6.28
C PHE A 70 5.62 -5.16 -5.00
N LEU A 71 4.56 -4.81 -4.28
CA LEU A 71 4.64 -4.11 -2.98
C LEU A 71 4.31 -5.05 -1.83
N GLN A 72 5.12 -5.01 -0.79
CA GLN A 72 4.82 -5.57 0.54
C GLN A 72 5.01 -4.52 1.61
N SER A 73 3.95 -4.19 2.32
CA SER A 73 3.89 -3.03 3.23
C SER A 73 4.28 -3.32 4.68
N ALA A 74 3.98 -4.53 5.18
CA ALA A 74 4.14 -4.86 6.59
C ALA A 74 5.42 -5.66 6.86
N PRO A 75 6.46 -5.06 7.47
CA PRO A 75 7.72 -5.75 7.78
C PRO A 75 7.54 -7.02 8.63
N CYS A 76 6.53 -7.09 9.50
CA CYS A 76 6.25 -8.28 10.31
C CYS A 76 5.96 -9.52 9.44
N HIS A 77 5.39 -9.35 8.25
CA HIS A 77 5.13 -10.45 7.32
C HIS A 77 6.41 -11.02 6.71
N THR A 78 7.41 -10.17 6.47
CA THR A 78 8.72 -10.57 5.94
C THR A 78 9.67 -11.05 7.04
N ASP A 79 9.57 -10.52 8.23
CA ASP A 79 10.43 -10.92 9.36
C ASP A 79 10.21 -12.39 9.74
N VAL A 80 8.96 -12.85 9.71
CA VAL A 80 8.67 -14.27 9.95
C VAL A 80 9.28 -15.19 8.87
N LEU A 81 9.38 -14.73 7.62
CA LEU A 81 10.03 -15.53 6.58
C LEU A 81 11.55 -15.65 6.80
N ARG A 82 12.16 -14.63 7.38
CA ARG A 82 13.59 -14.65 7.71
C ARG A 82 13.93 -15.81 8.64
N SER A 83 13.07 -16.10 9.61
CA SER A 83 13.26 -17.18 10.59
C SER A 83 12.70 -18.54 10.11
N GLU A 84 11.50 -18.54 9.54
CA GLU A 84 10.76 -19.78 9.26
C GLU A 84 10.94 -20.28 7.81
N TYR A 85 11.21 -19.39 6.86
CA TYR A 85 11.30 -19.69 5.43
C TYR A 85 12.48 -18.98 4.75
N PRO A 86 13.73 -19.22 5.20
CA PRO A 86 14.89 -18.44 4.77
C PRO A 86 15.17 -18.48 3.26
N ALA A 87 14.78 -19.55 2.58
CA ALA A 87 14.94 -19.65 1.12
C ALA A 87 14.00 -18.67 0.37
N ILE A 88 12.77 -18.50 0.85
CA ILE A 88 11.84 -17.50 0.28
C ILE A 88 12.36 -16.10 0.60
N PHE A 89 12.81 -15.87 1.82
CA PHE A 89 13.37 -14.59 2.24
C PHE A 89 14.56 -14.16 1.37
N ALA A 90 15.48 -15.07 1.05
CA ALA A 90 16.61 -14.79 0.17
C ALA A 90 16.15 -14.35 -1.24
N LYS A 91 15.17 -15.02 -1.85
CA LYS A 91 14.60 -14.59 -3.13
C LYS A 91 13.96 -13.21 -3.05
N VAL A 92 13.25 -12.90 -1.96
CA VAL A 92 12.68 -11.56 -1.74
C VAL A 92 13.79 -10.51 -1.65
N GLN A 93 14.91 -10.79 -0.96
CA GLN A 93 16.05 -9.87 -0.90
C GLN A 93 16.65 -9.60 -2.29
N GLU A 94 16.78 -10.61 -3.13
CA GLU A 94 17.24 -10.46 -4.52
C GLU A 94 16.31 -9.55 -5.33
N LEU A 95 15.00 -9.74 -5.20
CA LEU A 95 14.01 -8.91 -5.88
C LEU A 95 13.98 -7.47 -5.35
N VAL A 96 14.19 -7.26 -4.06
CA VAL A 96 14.35 -5.91 -3.47
C VAL A 96 15.60 -5.24 -4.04
N ALA A 97 16.74 -5.94 -4.07
CA ALA A 97 17.98 -5.41 -4.63
C ALA A 97 17.85 -5.06 -6.13
N ALA A 98 17.04 -5.82 -6.87
CA ALA A 98 16.70 -5.54 -8.26
C ALA A 98 15.69 -4.38 -8.45
N GLY A 99 15.15 -3.79 -7.36
CA GLY A 99 14.15 -2.72 -7.41
C GLY A 99 12.77 -3.17 -7.91
N ARG A 100 12.49 -4.46 -7.84
CA ARG A 100 11.24 -5.06 -8.32
C ARG A 100 10.27 -5.42 -7.19
N TRP A 101 10.77 -5.74 -6.02
CA TRP A 101 9.99 -5.90 -4.80
C TRP A 101 10.21 -4.67 -3.92
N GLU A 102 9.15 -3.95 -3.60
CA GLU A 102 9.21 -2.73 -2.81
C GLU A 102 8.73 -3.00 -1.38
N PRO A 103 9.62 -3.03 -0.37
CA PRO A 103 9.23 -3.18 1.03
C PRO A 103 8.88 -1.82 1.63
N ASN A 104 7.77 -1.21 1.19
CA ASN A 104 7.41 0.17 1.47
C ASN A 104 6.04 0.28 2.14
N GLY A 105 6.02 0.59 3.43
CA GLY A 105 4.79 0.73 4.22
C GLY A 105 5.03 1.46 5.53
N ALA A 106 6.29 1.67 5.88
CA ALA A 106 6.81 2.41 7.01
C ALA A 106 6.49 1.84 8.39
N MET A 107 5.28 1.39 8.67
CA MET A 107 4.86 0.83 9.96
C MET A 107 5.10 -0.68 10.04
N TRP A 108 5.27 -1.20 11.25
CA TRP A 108 5.49 -2.62 11.51
C TRP A 108 4.34 -3.51 11.05
N VAL A 109 3.11 -3.07 11.32
CA VAL A 109 1.84 -3.65 10.82
C VAL A 109 0.97 -2.52 10.27
N GLU A 110 -0.17 -2.86 9.68
CA GLU A 110 -1.24 -1.89 9.39
C GLU A 110 -2.11 -1.70 10.64
N PRO A 111 -1.85 -0.68 11.49
CA PRO A 111 -2.57 -0.52 12.75
C PRO A 111 -3.89 0.23 12.54
N ASP A 112 -4.83 0.05 13.48
CA ASP A 112 -5.95 0.99 13.62
C ASP A 112 -5.41 2.42 13.84
N CYS A 113 -5.95 3.39 13.12
CA CYS A 113 -5.48 4.78 13.17
C CYS A 113 -6.39 5.73 13.96
N ASN A 114 -7.41 5.22 14.65
CA ASN A 114 -8.32 6.02 15.46
C ASN A 114 -8.18 5.75 16.97
N LEU A 115 -7.92 4.50 17.34
CA LEU A 115 -7.96 4.06 18.73
C LEU A 115 -6.59 4.03 19.41
N VAL A 116 -5.51 3.86 18.65
CA VAL A 116 -4.15 3.82 19.17
C VAL A 116 -3.66 5.22 19.57
N SER A 117 -2.68 5.28 20.49
CA SER A 117 -2.06 6.54 20.88
C SER A 117 -1.07 7.06 19.84
N GLY A 118 -0.74 8.35 19.90
CA GLY A 118 0.34 8.91 19.09
C GLY A 118 1.69 8.23 19.32
N GLU A 119 1.97 7.83 20.56
CA GLU A 119 3.17 7.05 20.89
C GLU A 119 3.18 5.68 20.18
N SER A 120 2.02 5.02 20.08
CA SER A 120 1.92 3.77 19.31
C SER A 120 2.27 3.98 17.83
N PHE A 121 1.84 5.08 17.21
CA PHE A 121 2.25 5.42 15.84
C PHE A 121 3.76 5.62 15.71
N VAL A 122 4.35 6.37 16.65
CA VAL A 122 5.81 6.56 16.67
C VAL A 122 6.53 5.22 16.76
N ARG A 123 6.08 4.30 17.62
CA ARG A 123 6.66 2.95 17.76
C ARG A 123 6.46 2.10 16.52
N GLN A 124 5.29 2.15 15.90
CA GLN A 124 5.04 1.47 14.62
C GLN A 124 6.05 1.90 13.55
N LEU A 125 6.30 3.20 13.42
CA LEU A 125 7.25 3.76 12.46
C LEU A 125 8.70 3.41 12.83
N LEU A 126 9.09 3.56 14.11
CA LEU A 126 10.45 3.25 14.55
C LEU A 126 10.80 1.78 14.33
N VAL A 127 9.91 0.87 14.74
CA VAL A 127 10.13 -0.58 14.59
C VAL A 127 10.05 -0.99 13.13
N GLY A 128 9.06 -0.50 12.39
CA GLY A 128 8.88 -0.81 10.97
C GLY A 128 10.07 -0.34 10.12
N GLN A 129 10.49 0.91 10.26
CA GLN A 129 11.63 1.47 9.54
C GLN A 129 12.95 0.77 9.91
N ARG A 130 13.15 0.43 11.19
CA ARG A 130 14.34 -0.31 11.62
C ARG A 130 14.37 -1.70 11.00
N ALA A 131 13.29 -2.45 11.11
CA ALA A 131 13.20 -3.81 10.55
C ALA A 131 13.41 -3.82 9.03
N THR A 132 12.81 -2.88 8.31
CA THR A 132 12.98 -2.77 6.85
C THR A 132 14.43 -2.46 6.47
N ARG A 133 15.11 -1.58 7.22
CA ARG A 133 16.54 -1.30 7.02
C ARG A 133 17.42 -2.51 7.32
N GLU A 134 17.14 -3.22 8.41
CA GLU A 134 17.89 -4.42 8.81
C GLU A 134 17.74 -5.56 7.79
N MET A 135 16.55 -5.76 7.25
CA MET A 135 16.26 -6.84 6.28
C MET A 135 16.75 -6.50 4.86
N PHE A 136 16.64 -5.25 4.44
CA PHE A 136 16.75 -4.88 3.02
C PHE A 136 17.63 -3.66 2.74
N GLY A 137 18.16 -2.96 3.74
CA GLY A 137 18.84 -1.69 3.54
C GLY A 137 17.90 -0.58 3.01
N TYR A 138 16.60 -0.79 3.03
CA TYR A 138 15.58 0.10 2.48
C TYR A 138 14.98 0.99 3.57
N THR A 139 14.70 2.24 3.23
CA THR A 139 13.97 3.17 4.10
C THR A 139 12.67 3.57 3.40
N SER A 140 11.54 3.28 4.04
CA SER A 140 10.22 3.59 3.49
C SER A 140 9.99 5.10 3.48
N ASP A 141 9.52 5.62 2.36
CA ASP A 141 9.10 7.00 2.18
C ASP A 141 7.58 7.18 2.14
N THR A 142 6.86 6.08 2.10
CA THR A 142 5.39 6.01 1.99
C THR A 142 4.79 5.27 3.17
N LEU A 143 3.74 5.83 3.76
CA LEU A 143 2.82 5.07 4.61
C LEU A 143 1.78 4.42 3.70
N TRP A 144 1.74 3.10 3.72
CA TRP A 144 0.81 2.28 2.95
C TRP A 144 -0.20 1.62 3.88
N LEU A 145 -1.42 2.13 3.90
CA LEU A 145 -2.52 1.60 4.74
C LEU A 145 -3.81 1.50 3.89
N PRO A 146 -3.94 0.49 3.03
CA PRO A 146 -5.07 0.41 2.10
C PRO A 146 -6.40 0.13 2.80
N ASP A 147 -6.40 -0.61 3.90
CA ASP A 147 -7.60 -1.15 4.55
C ASP A 147 -7.78 -0.68 6.00
N VAL A 148 -7.40 0.54 6.33
CA VAL A 148 -7.61 1.12 7.66
C VAL A 148 -8.80 2.09 7.64
N PHE A 149 -9.58 2.12 8.72
CA PHE A 149 -10.93 2.66 8.76
C PHE A 149 -11.00 4.11 9.26
N GLY A 150 -10.20 4.97 8.64
CA GLY A 150 -10.07 6.38 8.97
C GLY A 150 -8.71 6.71 9.58
N TYR A 151 -8.30 7.99 9.46
CA TYR A 151 -6.94 8.42 9.78
C TYR A 151 -6.96 9.76 10.51
N SER A 152 -6.31 9.78 11.69
CA SER A 152 -6.22 10.97 12.53
C SER A 152 -5.53 12.13 11.83
N ALA A 153 -6.04 13.34 12.03
CA ALA A 153 -5.42 14.58 11.57
C ALA A 153 -4.02 14.85 12.17
N ALA A 154 -3.62 14.13 13.20
CA ALA A 154 -2.27 14.20 13.76
C ALA A 154 -1.23 13.37 12.97
N LEU A 155 -1.68 12.49 12.08
CA LEU A 155 -0.79 11.55 11.40
C LEU A 155 0.23 12.24 10.47
N PRO A 156 -0.09 13.26 9.66
CA PRO A 156 0.88 13.90 8.78
C PRO A 156 2.14 14.41 9.48
N GLN A 157 2.02 15.07 10.61
CA GLN A 157 3.17 15.56 11.39
C GLN A 157 4.06 14.42 11.90
N ILE A 158 3.45 13.31 12.34
CA ILE A 158 4.18 12.13 12.82
C ILE A 158 4.94 11.48 11.65
N LEU A 159 4.31 11.35 10.50
CA LEU A 159 4.92 10.80 9.29
C LEU A 159 6.15 11.62 8.85
N ARG A 160 6.01 12.93 8.79
CA ARG A 160 7.10 13.83 8.37
C ARG A 160 8.28 13.79 9.32
N LEU A 161 8.04 13.71 10.63
CA LEU A 161 9.09 13.54 11.64
C LEU A 161 9.81 12.20 11.50
N ALA A 162 9.14 11.16 11.01
CA ALA A 162 9.72 9.86 10.71
C ALA A 162 10.37 9.77 9.30
N GLY A 163 10.41 10.86 8.53
CA GLY A 163 10.97 10.90 7.18
C GLY A 163 10.03 10.35 6.10
N VAL A 164 8.78 10.03 6.44
CA VAL A 164 7.76 9.55 5.51
C VAL A 164 7.09 10.76 4.84
N ARG A 165 7.12 10.79 3.50
CA ARG A 165 6.65 11.92 2.70
C ARG A 165 5.29 11.69 2.06
N PHE A 166 4.93 10.43 1.87
CA PHE A 166 3.77 10.00 1.11
C PHE A 166 2.80 9.18 1.95
N PHE A 167 1.53 9.27 1.61
CA PHE A 167 0.46 8.48 2.21
C PHE A 167 -0.43 7.90 1.12
N VAL A 168 -0.66 6.59 1.17
CA VAL A 168 -1.51 5.89 0.19
C VAL A 168 -2.54 5.02 0.90
N THR A 169 -3.80 5.16 0.51
CA THR A 169 -4.92 4.36 1.03
C THR A 169 -5.98 4.10 -0.05
N THR A 170 -6.80 3.07 0.16
CA THR A 170 -7.98 2.78 -0.67
C THR A 170 -9.28 3.07 0.09
N LYS A 171 -9.26 2.88 1.40
CA LYS A 171 -10.49 2.72 2.20
C LYS A 171 -11.39 3.95 2.24
N ILE A 172 -10.86 5.16 2.17
CA ILE A 172 -11.69 6.38 2.16
C ILE A 172 -12.56 6.49 0.90
N GLY A 173 -12.17 5.83 -0.18
CA GLY A 173 -13.01 5.67 -1.37
C GLY A 173 -14.27 4.83 -1.17
N TRP A 174 -14.43 4.19 0.00
CA TRP A 174 -15.58 3.35 0.37
C TRP A 174 -16.69 4.11 1.13
N ASN A 175 -16.51 5.40 1.35
CA ASN A 175 -17.56 6.21 2.00
C ASN A 175 -18.92 6.00 1.33
N ASP A 176 -19.95 5.76 2.14
CA ASP A 176 -21.29 5.42 1.67
C ASP A 176 -22.12 6.65 1.30
N THR A 177 -21.88 7.79 1.89
CA THR A 177 -22.65 9.02 1.70
C THR A 177 -21.81 10.13 1.07
N THR A 178 -20.66 10.45 1.66
CA THR A 178 -19.80 11.57 1.23
C THR A 178 -18.67 11.08 0.36
N ARG A 179 -18.73 11.36 -0.94
CA ARG A 179 -17.60 11.11 -1.81
C ARG A 179 -16.49 12.09 -1.49
N PHE A 180 -15.31 11.58 -1.14
CA PHE A 180 -14.14 12.42 -0.89
C PHE A 180 -13.75 13.14 -2.20
N PRO A 181 -13.47 14.46 -2.16
CA PRO A 181 -13.40 15.26 -3.39
C PRO A 181 -12.10 15.07 -4.21
N PHE A 182 -11.08 14.42 -3.67
CA PHE A 182 -9.76 14.29 -4.28
C PHE A 182 -9.28 12.84 -4.27
N ASP A 183 -8.61 12.38 -5.32
CA ASP A 183 -7.82 11.14 -5.28
C ASP A 183 -6.34 11.44 -4.98
N THR A 184 -5.84 12.60 -5.40
CA THR A 184 -4.47 13.05 -5.11
C THR A 184 -4.51 14.47 -4.54
N PHE A 185 -3.88 14.68 -3.39
CA PHE A 185 -3.94 15.96 -2.67
C PHE A 185 -2.80 16.12 -1.67
N GLU A 186 -2.59 17.33 -1.22
CA GLU A 186 -1.75 17.64 -0.07
C GLU A 186 -2.58 17.53 1.21
N TRP A 187 -2.30 16.51 2.01
CA TRP A 187 -2.95 16.32 3.30
C TRP A 187 -2.17 17.04 4.39
N ARG A 188 -2.80 18.02 5.06
CA ARG A 188 -2.20 18.78 6.14
C ARG A 188 -2.67 18.33 7.51
N GLY A 189 -1.70 18.14 8.39
CA GLY A 189 -1.92 17.81 9.80
C GLY A 189 -2.36 18.98 10.65
N LEU A 190 -2.54 18.73 11.94
CA LEU A 190 -2.96 19.74 12.94
C LEU A 190 -2.02 20.94 13.02
N ASP A 191 -0.72 20.72 12.80
CA ASP A 191 0.33 21.75 12.84
C ASP A 191 0.60 22.38 11.45
N GLY A 192 -0.16 21.99 10.42
CA GLY A 192 0.02 22.43 9.04
C GLY A 192 1.05 21.64 8.23
N THR A 193 1.71 20.66 8.84
CA THR A 193 2.69 19.82 8.13
C THR A 193 2.04 19.06 6.97
N PRO A 194 2.58 19.14 5.74
CA PRO A 194 2.01 18.51 4.57
C PRO A 194 2.57 17.09 4.34
N VAL A 195 1.71 16.20 3.84
CA VAL A 195 2.05 14.91 3.26
C VAL A 195 1.31 14.78 1.92
N THR A 196 1.98 14.34 0.87
CA THR A 196 1.30 14.03 -0.38
C THR A 196 0.52 12.74 -0.25
N ALA A 197 -0.80 12.81 -0.44
CA ALA A 197 -1.72 11.69 -0.30
C ALA A 197 -2.27 11.25 -1.66
N HIS A 198 -2.48 9.94 -1.81
CA HIS A 198 -3.12 9.36 -2.98
C HIS A 198 -4.07 8.23 -2.59
N PHE A 199 -5.29 8.25 -3.13
CA PHE A 199 -6.24 7.17 -2.98
C PHE A 199 -6.16 6.26 -4.21
N ASN A 200 -5.64 5.06 -3.99
CA ASN A 200 -5.43 4.08 -5.04
C ASN A 200 -6.58 3.09 -5.17
N GLN A 201 -6.43 2.13 -6.07
CA GLN A 201 -7.23 0.92 -6.17
C GLN A 201 -6.36 -0.28 -5.82
N ILE A 202 -6.86 -1.17 -4.97
CA ILE A 202 -6.24 -2.48 -4.71
C ILE A 202 -7.17 -3.61 -5.15
N GLN A 203 -6.64 -4.82 -5.31
CA GLN A 203 -7.39 -6.04 -5.67
C GLN A 203 -8.12 -5.96 -7.02
N GLY A 204 -7.64 -5.12 -7.93
CA GLY A 204 -8.24 -4.95 -9.25
C GLY A 204 -7.82 -6.03 -10.25
N TRP A 205 -8.50 -6.05 -11.41
CA TRP A 205 -8.06 -6.72 -12.62
C TRP A 205 -7.51 -5.66 -13.57
N PRO A 206 -6.29 -5.79 -14.10
CA PRO A 206 -5.68 -4.75 -14.94
C PRO A 206 -6.12 -4.87 -16.40
N ASP A 207 -7.43 -5.10 -16.63
CA ASP A 207 -8.02 -5.16 -17.95
C ASP A 207 -8.50 -3.79 -18.44
N PRO A 208 -8.68 -3.59 -19.77
CA PRO A 208 -9.07 -2.31 -20.34
C PRO A 208 -10.36 -1.76 -19.77
N GLY A 209 -11.36 -2.62 -19.52
CA GLY A 209 -12.66 -2.21 -18.98
C GLY A 209 -12.53 -1.64 -17.57
N ALA A 210 -11.81 -2.33 -16.70
CA ALA A 210 -11.58 -1.93 -15.32
C ALA A 210 -10.73 -0.64 -15.23
N LEU A 211 -9.69 -0.49 -16.05
CA LEU A 211 -8.89 0.74 -16.10
C LEU A 211 -9.72 1.95 -16.58
N LEU A 212 -10.51 1.78 -17.64
CA LEU A 212 -11.41 2.83 -18.11
C LEU A 212 -12.50 3.19 -17.10
N GLU A 213 -13.09 2.20 -16.46
CA GLU A 213 -14.07 2.43 -15.40
C GLU A 213 -13.41 3.20 -14.24
N ARG A 214 -12.23 2.76 -13.78
CA ARG A 214 -11.53 3.46 -12.72
C ARG A 214 -11.22 4.90 -13.10
N TRP A 215 -10.74 5.16 -14.31
CA TRP A 215 -10.52 6.53 -14.77
C TRP A 215 -11.78 7.39 -14.76
N ARG A 216 -12.95 6.83 -15.07
CA ARG A 216 -14.23 7.56 -14.96
C ARG A 216 -14.51 8.06 -13.55
N TRP A 217 -14.04 7.32 -12.54
CA TRP A 217 -14.21 7.63 -11.13
C TRP A 217 -13.15 8.56 -10.55
N VAL A 218 -12.04 8.79 -11.24
CA VAL A 218 -10.99 9.72 -10.77
C VAL A 218 -11.56 11.13 -10.62
N GLN A 219 -11.24 11.76 -9.49
CA GLN A 219 -11.62 13.14 -9.19
C GLN A 219 -10.56 14.11 -9.74
N HIS A 220 -10.95 15.38 -9.96
CA HIS A 220 -10.04 16.45 -10.39
C HIS A 220 -9.16 16.11 -11.60
N LYS A 221 -9.78 15.61 -12.68
CA LYS A 221 -9.09 15.24 -13.93
C LYS A 221 -8.42 16.40 -14.66
N ASP A 222 -8.77 17.62 -14.32
CA ASP A 222 -8.16 18.86 -14.83
C ASP A 222 -6.76 19.10 -14.27
N SER A 223 -6.46 18.54 -13.09
CA SER A 223 -5.16 18.62 -12.43
C SER A 223 -4.49 17.26 -12.18
N GLN A 224 -5.18 16.15 -12.48
CA GLN A 224 -4.67 14.80 -12.28
C GLN A 224 -4.70 14.00 -13.57
N ASP A 225 -3.52 13.62 -14.05
CA ASP A 225 -3.34 12.86 -15.29
C ASP A 225 -2.94 11.39 -15.07
N ARG A 226 -2.81 10.96 -13.81
CA ARG A 226 -2.33 9.63 -13.47
C ARG A 226 -3.05 9.00 -12.27
N PHE A 227 -3.00 7.67 -12.19
CA PHE A 227 -3.61 6.88 -11.12
C PHE A 227 -2.78 5.64 -10.79
N LEU A 228 -2.62 5.32 -9.50
CA LEU A 228 -1.98 4.08 -9.06
C LEU A 228 -3.02 2.96 -8.97
N TYR A 229 -2.83 1.93 -9.77
CA TYR A 229 -3.74 0.80 -9.87
C TYR A 229 -3.04 -0.49 -9.42
N CYS A 230 -3.44 -1.01 -8.27
CA CYS A 230 -2.88 -2.24 -7.75
C CYS A 230 -3.77 -3.43 -8.11
N TYR A 231 -3.16 -4.53 -8.51
CA TYR A 231 -3.85 -5.74 -8.89
C TYR A 231 -3.31 -6.96 -8.14
N GLY A 232 -4.15 -7.96 -7.98
CA GLY A 232 -3.87 -9.18 -7.24
C GLY A 232 -4.92 -9.43 -6.17
N TYR A 233 -5.03 -10.67 -5.74
CA TYR A 233 -5.98 -11.07 -4.69
C TYR A 233 -5.47 -10.68 -3.31
N GLY A 234 -6.35 -10.13 -2.48
CA GLY A 234 -6.07 -9.63 -1.13
C GLY A 234 -6.84 -10.33 -0.04
N ASP A 235 -6.91 -9.66 1.10
CA ASP A 235 -7.42 -10.06 2.41
C ASP A 235 -6.68 -11.29 2.97
N GLY A 236 -6.86 -12.44 2.41
CA GLY A 236 -6.16 -13.66 2.78
C GLY A 236 -4.83 -13.90 2.07
N GLY A 237 -4.34 -12.94 1.32
CA GLY A 237 -3.19 -13.10 0.44
C GLY A 237 -3.56 -13.91 -0.81
N GLY A 238 -2.71 -13.95 -1.76
CA GLY A 238 -2.90 -14.57 -3.08
C GLY A 238 -2.02 -13.83 -4.05
N GLY A 239 -2.14 -12.51 -4.05
CA GLY A 239 -1.42 -11.62 -4.94
C GLY A 239 -1.86 -11.76 -6.40
N PRO A 240 -1.10 -11.17 -7.32
CA PRO A 240 -1.30 -11.34 -8.75
C PRO A 240 -1.21 -12.79 -9.20
N THR A 241 -2.00 -13.14 -10.20
CA THR A 241 -1.91 -14.40 -10.93
C THR A 241 -1.16 -14.23 -12.24
N ALA A 242 -0.70 -15.33 -12.84
CA ALA A 242 -0.10 -15.31 -14.17
C ALA A 242 -1.03 -14.68 -15.21
N GLU A 243 -2.33 -14.96 -15.14
CA GLU A 243 -3.34 -14.40 -16.03
C GLU A 243 -3.44 -12.87 -15.88
N GLN A 244 -3.48 -12.36 -14.64
CA GLN A 244 -3.49 -10.92 -14.41
C GLN A 244 -2.21 -10.24 -14.90
N MET A 245 -1.05 -10.87 -14.72
CA MET A 245 0.22 -10.34 -15.24
C MET A 245 0.26 -10.32 -16.76
N GLU A 246 -0.28 -11.35 -17.41
CA GLU A 246 -0.37 -11.40 -18.86
C GLU A 246 -1.34 -10.35 -19.42
N VAL A 247 -2.47 -10.12 -18.75
CA VAL A 247 -3.40 -9.04 -19.10
C VAL A 247 -2.71 -7.68 -18.93
N ALA A 248 -2.03 -7.44 -17.82
CA ALA A 248 -1.28 -6.21 -17.56
C ALA A 248 -0.22 -5.94 -18.63
N ARG A 249 0.50 -6.98 -19.06
CA ARG A 249 1.49 -6.90 -20.16
C ARG A 249 0.86 -6.46 -21.47
N ARG A 250 -0.31 -7.01 -21.81
CA ARG A 250 -1.00 -6.73 -23.10
C ARG A 250 -1.67 -5.37 -23.12
N VAL A 251 -2.14 -4.89 -21.98
CA VAL A 251 -2.76 -3.55 -21.91
C VAL A 251 -1.75 -2.44 -22.16
N GLY A 252 -0.54 -2.52 -21.60
CA GLY A 252 0.60 -1.64 -21.81
C GLY A 252 0.27 -0.24 -22.34
N ASP A 253 0.33 -0.05 -23.65
CA ASP A 253 -0.06 1.18 -24.37
C ASP A 253 -1.13 0.87 -25.43
N LEU A 254 -2.20 0.19 -25.04
CA LEU A 254 -3.31 -0.14 -25.92
C LEU A 254 -4.12 1.11 -26.28
N GLU A 255 -4.32 1.37 -27.58
CA GLU A 255 -5.12 2.49 -28.06
C GLU A 255 -6.53 2.52 -27.46
N GLY A 256 -6.95 3.70 -26.99
CA GLY A 256 -8.24 3.93 -26.37
C GLY A 256 -8.34 3.45 -24.90
N CYS A 257 -7.25 2.90 -24.37
CA CYS A 257 -7.10 2.57 -22.95
C CYS A 257 -5.98 3.43 -22.35
N PRO A 258 -6.09 3.90 -21.11
CA PRO A 258 -4.96 4.58 -20.46
C PRO A 258 -3.70 3.71 -20.47
N PRO A 259 -2.55 4.23 -20.94
CA PRO A 259 -1.28 3.51 -20.82
C PRO A 259 -1.04 3.07 -19.39
N ALA A 260 -0.72 1.79 -19.23
CA ALA A 260 -0.60 1.15 -17.93
C ALA A 260 0.77 0.45 -17.80
N VAL A 261 1.66 1.03 -16.97
CA VAL A 261 3.06 0.59 -16.87
C VAL A 261 3.40 0.24 -15.43
N HIS A 262 4.10 -0.87 -15.24
CA HIS A 262 4.56 -1.27 -13.91
C HIS A 262 5.48 -0.22 -13.29
N THR A 263 5.22 0.10 -12.04
CA THR A 263 5.96 1.09 -11.26
C THR A 263 6.03 0.68 -9.78
N THR A 264 6.88 1.35 -9.02
CA THR A 264 6.86 1.29 -7.55
C THR A 264 6.04 2.44 -6.98
N VAL A 265 5.59 2.31 -5.73
CA VAL A 265 4.86 3.39 -5.05
C VAL A 265 5.73 4.63 -4.94
N SER A 266 6.99 4.48 -4.53
CA SER A 266 7.92 5.61 -4.42
C SER A 266 8.08 6.37 -5.74
N ARG A 267 8.26 5.66 -6.86
CA ARG A 267 8.37 6.31 -8.18
C ARG A 267 7.08 7.02 -8.58
N PHE A 268 5.95 6.36 -8.36
CA PHE A 268 4.64 6.95 -8.69
C PHE A 268 4.39 8.23 -7.90
N MET A 269 4.58 8.18 -6.58
CA MET A 269 4.36 9.32 -5.69
C MET A 269 5.38 10.45 -5.92
N GLN A 270 6.63 10.11 -6.23
CA GLN A 270 7.63 11.10 -6.62
C GLN A 270 7.26 11.77 -7.94
N GLY A 271 6.79 10.99 -8.94
CA GLY A 271 6.30 11.53 -10.21
C GLY A 271 5.11 12.50 -10.05
N ILE A 272 4.24 12.28 -9.06
CA ILE A 272 3.21 13.26 -8.70
C ILE A 272 3.85 14.60 -8.30
N CYS A 273 4.85 14.56 -7.41
CA CYS A 273 5.50 15.78 -6.93
C CYS A 273 6.31 16.50 -8.02
N ASP A 274 6.89 15.77 -8.96
CA ASP A 274 7.79 16.33 -9.97
C ASP A 274 7.05 16.88 -11.19
N GLU A 275 5.93 16.26 -11.56
CA GLU A 275 5.26 16.52 -12.83
C GLU A 275 3.86 17.13 -12.70
N MET A 276 3.17 16.95 -11.57
CA MET A 276 1.88 17.60 -11.31
C MET A 276 2.10 18.99 -10.72
N GLY A 277 1.24 19.93 -11.09
CA GLY A 277 1.23 21.28 -10.55
C GLY A 277 0.80 21.33 -9.07
N GLU A 278 0.23 22.45 -8.66
CA GLU A 278 -0.27 22.61 -7.29
C GLU A 278 -1.40 21.59 -7.02
N LEU A 279 -1.22 20.78 -5.97
CA LEU A 279 -2.23 19.83 -5.53
C LEU A 279 -3.30 20.54 -4.70
N PRO A 280 -4.56 20.07 -4.76
CA PRO A 280 -5.58 20.54 -3.84
C PRO A 280 -5.16 20.21 -2.39
N VAL A 281 -5.53 21.07 -1.46
CA VAL A 281 -5.16 20.96 -0.05
C VAL A 281 -6.35 20.49 0.76
N TYR A 282 -6.15 19.45 1.59
CA TYR A 282 -7.12 18.99 2.56
C TYR A 282 -6.59 19.08 3.99
N TRP A 283 -7.39 19.61 4.90
CA TRP A 283 -7.09 19.75 6.32
C TRP A 283 -8.02 18.90 7.15
N GLY A 284 -7.49 18.17 8.11
CA GLY A 284 -8.28 17.43 9.08
C GLY A 284 -8.11 15.91 8.99
N GLU A 285 -9.00 15.19 9.66
CA GLU A 285 -9.01 13.73 9.62
C GLU A 285 -9.55 13.22 8.28
N LEU A 286 -9.07 12.07 7.86
CA LEU A 286 -9.66 11.30 6.77
C LEU A 286 -10.65 10.32 7.37
N TYR A 287 -11.93 10.70 7.39
CA TYR A 287 -12.99 9.96 8.06
C TYR A 287 -13.61 8.91 7.11
N LEU A 288 -13.74 7.68 7.60
CA LEU A 288 -14.48 6.62 6.93
C LEU A 288 -15.92 6.56 7.44
N GLU A 289 -16.89 6.71 6.55
CA GLU A 289 -18.33 6.63 6.85
C GLU A 289 -18.86 5.19 6.88
N LEU A 290 -17.97 4.21 7.05
CA LEU A 290 -18.30 2.78 7.04
C LEU A 290 -17.59 2.07 8.20
N HIS A 291 -17.95 0.83 8.50
CA HIS A 291 -17.29 -0.03 9.50
C HIS A 291 -17.22 0.55 10.93
N ARG A 292 -18.09 1.47 11.30
CA ARG A 292 -18.06 2.18 12.61
C ARG A 292 -18.13 1.24 13.81
N GLY A 293 -18.80 0.10 13.68
CA GLY A 293 -18.85 -0.92 14.72
C GLY A 293 -17.49 -1.46 15.15
N THR A 294 -16.50 -1.46 14.28
CA THR A 294 -15.14 -1.92 14.61
C THR A 294 -14.48 -1.08 15.69
N LEU A 295 -14.86 0.18 15.84
CA LEU A 295 -14.32 1.09 16.84
C LEU A 295 -14.89 0.84 18.25
N THR A 296 -16.02 0.14 18.36
CA THR A 296 -16.76 -0.06 19.62
C THR A 296 -16.98 -1.53 19.99
N SER A 297 -17.09 -2.42 19.00
CA SER A 297 -17.29 -3.86 19.23
C SER A 297 -16.10 -4.46 19.98
N ILE A 298 -16.37 -5.43 20.85
CA ILE A 298 -15.37 -6.09 21.70
C ILE A 298 -14.51 -5.06 22.45
N ALA A 299 -15.17 -4.27 23.31
CA ALA A 299 -14.55 -3.20 24.08
C ALA A 299 -13.33 -3.66 24.92
N GLU A 300 -13.25 -4.94 25.27
CA GLU A 300 -12.13 -5.50 26.01
C GLU A 300 -10.81 -5.42 25.24
N LEU A 301 -10.81 -5.64 23.93
CA LEU A 301 -9.62 -5.47 23.08
C LEU A 301 -9.13 -4.02 23.13
N LYS A 302 -10.03 -3.05 22.95
CA LYS A 302 -9.70 -1.61 22.99
C LYS A 302 -9.15 -1.20 24.35
N ARG A 303 -9.81 -1.64 25.42
CA ARG A 303 -9.35 -1.42 26.77
C ARG A 303 -8.01 -2.10 27.06
N GLY A 304 -7.83 -3.34 26.55
CA GLY A 304 -6.57 -4.08 26.67
C GLY A 304 -5.42 -3.34 25.99
N ASN A 305 -5.63 -2.87 24.76
CA ASN A 305 -4.65 -2.06 24.03
C ASN A 305 -4.27 -0.80 24.83
N ARG A 306 -5.24 -0.02 25.30
CA ARG A 306 -4.96 1.20 26.08
C ARG A 306 -4.20 0.90 27.37
N ARG A 307 -4.53 -0.18 28.07
CA ARG A 307 -3.80 -0.61 29.27
C ARG A 307 -2.36 -1.03 28.96
N ALA A 308 -2.17 -1.75 27.84
CA ALA A 308 -0.83 -2.13 27.39
C ALA A 308 0.03 -0.90 27.06
N GLU A 309 -0.51 0.09 26.35
CA GLU A 309 0.17 1.36 26.07
C GLU A 309 0.64 2.07 27.35
N TYR A 310 -0.21 2.13 28.38
CA TYR A 310 0.15 2.73 29.67
C TYR A 310 1.20 1.90 30.40
N ALA A 311 1.03 0.59 30.47
CA ALA A 311 1.98 -0.29 31.15
C ALA A 311 3.38 -0.24 30.52
N MET A 312 3.46 -0.22 29.18
CA MET A 312 4.73 -0.10 28.46
C MET A 312 5.41 1.23 28.76
N ARG A 313 4.68 2.34 28.69
CA ARG A 313 5.21 3.66 29.02
C ARG A 313 5.70 3.74 30.47
N ASP A 314 4.93 3.22 31.43
CA ASP A 314 5.28 3.24 32.84
C ASP A 314 6.51 2.36 33.11
N ALA A 315 6.63 1.20 32.45
CA ALA A 315 7.81 0.35 32.50
C ALA A 315 9.06 1.07 32.00
N GLU A 316 9.01 1.68 30.81
CA GLU A 316 10.13 2.43 30.24
C GLU A 316 10.55 3.62 31.10
N PHE A 317 9.58 4.33 31.67
CA PHE A 317 9.84 5.43 32.62
C PHE A 317 10.58 4.95 33.87
N LEU A 318 10.07 3.88 34.49
CA LEU A 318 10.70 3.31 35.69
C LEU A 318 12.09 2.73 35.42
N CYS A 319 12.27 2.04 34.28
CA CYS A 319 13.57 1.53 33.86
C CYS A 319 14.57 2.67 33.58
N SER A 320 14.12 3.78 33.03
CA SER A 320 14.96 4.96 32.80
C SER A 320 15.38 5.60 34.13
N LEU A 321 14.47 5.74 35.10
CA LEU A 321 14.79 6.23 36.43
C LEU A 321 15.78 5.31 37.16
N ALA A 322 15.60 3.99 37.04
CA ALA A 322 16.51 3.01 37.61
C ALA A 322 17.91 3.12 36.99
N ALA A 323 18.00 3.28 35.69
CA ALA A 323 19.28 3.48 34.98
C ALA A 323 19.99 4.77 35.44
N ILE A 324 19.26 5.88 35.61
CA ILE A 324 19.79 7.13 36.15
C ILE A 324 20.33 6.94 37.58
N ALA A 325 19.66 6.09 38.37
CA ALA A 325 20.05 5.76 39.74
C ALA A 325 21.24 4.75 39.81
N GLY A 326 21.80 4.34 38.68
CA GLY A 326 22.97 3.43 38.59
C GLY A 326 22.62 1.95 38.45
N PHE A 327 21.34 1.59 38.30
CA PHE A 327 20.92 0.24 37.91
C PHE A 327 20.98 0.08 36.39
N GLY A 328 21.28 -1.13 35.92
CA GLY A 328 21.28 -1.38 34.47
C GLY A 328 19.88 -1.19 33.87
N TYR A 329 19.81 -0.64 32.64
CA TYR A 329 18.56 -0.65 31.87
C TYR A 329 18.33 -2.07 31.32
N PRO A 330 17.16 -2.69 31.54
CA PRO A 330 16.85 -3.99 30.95
C PRO A 330 16.67 -3.84 29.43
N HIS A 331 17.32 -4.70 28.67
CA HIS A 331 17.27 -4.74 27.19
C HIS A 331 16.35 -5.81 26.70
#